data_b25d34db02220d6c638cc4b104463785
#
_entry.id   b25d34db02220d6c638cc4b104463785
#
_cell.length_a   1.000
_cell.length_b   1.000
_cell.length_c   1.000
_cell.angle_alpha   90.00
_cell.angle_beta   90.00
_cell.angle_gamma   90.00
#
_symmetry.space_group_name_H-M   'P 1'
#
loop_
_entity.id
_entity.type
_entity.pdbx_description
1 polymer ?
#
loop_
_entity_poly.entity_id
_entity_poly.type
_entity_poly.pdbx_seq_one_letter_code
_entity_poly.pdbx_strand_id
1 'polypeptide(L)'
;MNQQLIRELSQITEEEQRILDGDPSIDPAIYSDSPAFVIDSRKMLQKGKLIQVRPHTRFVHFPRHTHNYVEMIYMCSGQTVHVINGSKIVLRTGELLILNQHATQEILPASAEDIAVNFIILPEFFDQTLAMLGSEPSMLRDFVTGCLQSADSPVSYLHFQVSGILPVQNLVENLVWTITHELQNKRLMNQITMGLLFLQLLNHMDKIQTGQNSFEQELLMNVLQYVEEHYRDGSLTALSNHLNCEFTWLSKTILKLSGYTYTELVQKKRLEQACFLLRTTALSVTDISLAVGYDNFSYFHRIFRKTVGLTPGAYRKSQGLPDSS
;
A
#
# COMPACT_ATOMS: atom_id res chain seq x y z
N MET A 1 -3.56 2.68 -22.75
CA MET A 1 -4.57 1.61 -22.55
C MET A 1 -5.16 1.19 -23.89
N ASN A 2 -5.58 -0.08 -24.01
CA ASN A 2 -6.23 -0.62 -25.21
C ASN A 2 -7.50 0.16 -25.55
N GLN A 3 -7.70 0.47 -26.85
CA GLN A 3 -8.83 1.30 -27.29
C GLN A 3 -10.21 0.67 -27.04
N GLN A 4 -10.30 -0.66 -27.08
CA GLN A 4 -11.54 -1.37 -26.77
C GLN A 4 -11.92 -1.17 -25.29
N LEU A 5 -10.97 -1.35 -24.36
CA LEU A 5 -11.20 -1.12 -22.93
C LEU A 5 -11.60 0.33 -22.64
N ILE A 6 -10.96 1.29 -23.29
CA ILE A 6 -11.33 2.72 -23.13
C ILE A 6 -12.78 2.92 -23.58
N ARG A 7 -13.19 2.37 -24.71
CA ARG A 7 -14.60 2.48 -25.20
C ARG A 7 -15.59 1.86 -24.22
N GLU A 8 -15.27 0.70 -23.66
CA GLU A 8 -16.12 0.03 -22.67
C GLU A 8 -16.22 0.85 -21.37
N LEU A 9 -15.10 1.38 -20.88
CA LEU A 9 -15.05 2.18 -19.65
C LEU A 9 -15.63 3.62 -19.84
N SER A 10 -15.68 4.13 -21.06
CA SER A 10 -16.22 5.48 -21.35
C SER A 10 -17.74 5.51 -21.51
N GLN A 11 -18.40 4.36 -21.53
CA GLN A 11 -19.86 4.31 -21.61
C GLN A 11 -20.48 5.06 -20.43
N ILE A 12 -21.53 5.81 -20.73
CA ILE A 12 -22.31 6.51 -19.70
C ILE A 12 -23.05 5.46 -18.87
N THR A 13 -22.84 5.49 -17.56
CA THR A 13 -23.54 4.61 -16.62
C THR A 13 -24.97 5.14 -16.36
N GLU A 14 -25.84 4.31 -15.80
CA GLU A 14 -27.20 4.74 -15.41
C GLU A 14 -27.17 5.88 -14.38
N GLU A 15 -26.18 5.87 -13.48
CA GLU A 15 -25.95 6.93 -12.50
C GLU A 15 -25.52 8.24 -13.19
N GLU A 16 -24.54 8.16 -14.09
CA GLU A 16 -24.08 9.32 -14.86
C GLU A 16 -25.18 9.89 -15.74
N GLN A 17 -26.05 9.03 -16.30
CA GLN A 17 -27.18 9.52 -17.10
C GLN A 17 -28.15 10.32 -16.25
N ARG A 18 -28.48 9.89 -15.02
CA ARG A 18 -29.32 10.66 -14.09
C ARG A 18 -28.71 12.01 -13.73
N ILE A 19 -27.40 12.04 -13.52
CA ILE A 19 -26.65 13.28 -13.24
C ILE A 19 -26.75 14.24 -14.42
N LEU A 20 -26.59 13.75 -15.64
CA LEU A 20 -26.69 14.55 -16.87
C LEU A 20 -28.12 15.01 -17.14
N ASP A 21 -29.13 14.24 -16.73
CA ASP A 21 -30.55 14.59 -16.87
C ASP A 21 -31.05 15.63 -15.84
N GLY A 22 -30.14 16.08 -14.94
CA GLY A 22 -30.40 17.20 -14.04
C GLY A 22 -30.53 16.89 -12.57
N ASP A 23 -30.13 15.68 -12.14
CA ASP A 23 -29.94 15.33 -10.71
C ASP A 23 -28.43 15.31 -10.37
N PRO A 24 -27.81 16.46 -10.03
CA PRO A 24 -26.36 16.59 -9.84
C PRO A 24 -25.89 16.06 -8.47
N SER A 25 -26.57 15.08 -7.89
CA SER A 25 -26.26 14.52 -6.59
C SER A 25 -25.92 13.05 -6.69
N ILE A 26 -24.99 12.63 -5.81
CA ILE A 26 -24.72 11.21 -5.55
C ILE A 26 -25.84 10.68 -4.65
N ASP A 27 -26.47 9.57 -5.05
CA ASP A 27 -27.41 8.86 -4.18
C ASP A 27 -26.62 8.01 -3.15
N PRO A 28 -26.56 8.42 -1.87
CA PRO A 28 -25.81 7.69 -0.86
C PRO A 28 -26.27 6.24 -0.67
N ALA A 29 -27.53 5.93 -0.95
CA ALA A 29 -28.09 4.60 -0.79
C ALA A 29 -27.47 3.55 -1.74
N ILE A 30 -26.91 3.98 -2.87
CA ILE A 30 -26.18 3.10 -3.79
C ILE A 30 -24.88 2.59 -3.14
N TYR A 31 -24.25 3.41 -2.28
CA TYR A 31 -22.89 3.22 -1.79
C TYR A 31 -22.82 2.78 -0.33
N SER A 32 -23.75 3.27 0.52
CA SER A 32 -23.65 3.14 1.97
C SER A 32 -25.00 2.94 2.62
N ASP A 33 -25.04 2.17 3.71
CA ASP A 33 -26.16 2.13 4.66
C ASP A 33 -25.82 2.93 5.94
N SER A 34 -24.63 3.52 6.01
CA SER A 34 -24.10 4.25 7.18
C SER A 34 -24.29 5.76 7.04
N PRO A 35 -24.75 6.47 8.10
CA PRO A 35 -24.79 7.93 8.11
C PRO A 35 -23.40 8.58 7.94
N ALA A 36 -22.33 7.88 8.32
CA ALA A 36 -20.95 8.34 8.19
C ALA A 36 -20.42 8.27 6.74
N PHE A 37 -21.22 7.87 5.78
CA PHE A 37 -20.90 7.70 4.38
C PHE A 37 -19.61 6.88 4.17
N VAL A 38 -19.62 5.66 4.73
CA VAL A 38 -18.60 4.64 4.47
C VAL A 38 -19.06 3.81 3.28
N ILE A 39 -18.34 3.86 2.16
CA ILE A 39 -18.66 3.05 0.98
C ILE A 39 -18.46 1.56 1.33
N ASP A 40 -19.54 0.81 1.19
CA ASP A 40 -19.59 -0.59 1.63
C ASP A 40 -19.24 -1.55 0.48
N SER A 41 -18.21 -2.34 0.68
CA SER A 41 -17.78 -3.38 -0.27
C SER A 41 -18.92 -4.33 -0.64
N ARG A 42 -19.88 -4.60 0.27
CA ARG A 42 -21.03 -5.48 0.01
C ARG A 42 -21.98 -4.93 -1.06
N LYS A 43 -22.00 -3.60 -1.24
CA LYS A 43 -22.77 -2.93 -2.31
C LYS A 43 -21.95 -2.83 -3.60
N MET A 44 -20.62 -2.77 -3.48
CA MET A 44 -19.72 -2.56 -4.60
C MET A 44 -19.24 -3.84 -5.27
N LEU A 45 -19.22 -4.96 -4.54
CA LEU A 45 -18.74 -6.25 -5.01
C LEU A 45 -19.90 -7.23 -5.23
N GLN A 46 -19.84 -7.99 -6.30
CA GLN A 46 -20.71 -9.15 -6.46
C GLN A 46 -20.38 -10.21 -5.40
N LYS A 47 -21.40 -10.89 -4.89
CA LYS A 47 -21.26 -11.92 -3.84
C LYS A 47 -20.19 -12.96 -4.20
N GLY A 48 -19.23 -13.16 -3.31
CA GLY A 48 -18.14 -14.14 -3.45
C GLY A 48 -16.92 -13.65 -4.25
N LYS A 49 -16.94 -12.43 -4.79
CA LYS A 49 -15.75 -11.81 -5.40
C LYS A 49 -14.91 -11.08 -4.36
N LEU A 50 -13.60 -11.15 -4.50
CA LEU A 50 -12.63 -10.42 -3.66
C LEU A 50 -12.10 -9.16 -4.35
N ILE A 51 -12.35 -9.02 -5.65
CA ILE A 51 -11.98 -7.87 -6.46
C ILE A 51 -13.02 -7.63 -7.54
N GLN A 52 -13.28 -6.37 -7.82
CA GLN A 52 -14.14 -5.91 -8.91
C GLN A 52 -13.63 -4.58 -9.46
N VAL A 53 -13.94 -4.30 -10.72
CA VAL A 53 -13.68 -3.01 -11.38
C VAL A 53 -14.99 -2.28 -11.62
N ARG A 54 -14.96 -0.95 -11.46
CA ARG A 54 -16.05 -0.03 -11.83
C ARG A 54 -15.49 1.17 -12.56
N PRO A 55 -16.21 1.73 -13.56
CA PRO A 55 -15.89 3.05 -14.07
C PRO A 55 -15.92 4.08 -12.93
N HIS A 56 -15.03 5.05 -12.98
CA HIS A 56 -15.04 6.19 -12.09
C HIS A 56 -16.22 7.12 -12.42
N THR A 57 -17.02 7.51 -11.42
CA THR A 57 -18.20 8.35 -11.63
C THR A 57 -17.78 9.77 -12.04
N ARG A 58 -18.31 10.25 -13.16
CA ARG A 58 -18.02 11.57 -13.75
C ARG A 58 -19.14 12.58 -13.50
N PHE A 59 -18.93 13.82 -13.89
CA PHE A 59 -19.91 14.92 -13.99
C PHE A 59 -20.44 15.46 -12.67
N VAL A 60 -20.06 14.90 -11.54
CA VAL A 60 -20.57 15.25 -10.22
C VAL A 60 -19.45 15.36 -9.20
N HIS A 61 -19.66 16.21 -8.20
CA HIS A 61 -18.85 16.22 -7.00
C HIS A 61 -19.20 15.01 -6.13
N PHE A 62 -18.23 14.13 -5.88
CA PHE A 62 -18.42 13.00 -4.97
C PHE A 62 -18.01 13.43 -3.57
N PRO A 63 -18.96 13.45 -2.61
CA PRO A 63 -18.70 14.02 -1.28
C PRO A 63 -17.69 13.21 -0.47
N ARG A 64 -17.21 13.82 0.60
CA ARG A 64 -16.24 13.18 1.51
C ARG A 64 -16.76 11.86 2.06
N HIS A 65 -15.97 10.81 1.90
CA HIS A 65 -16.29 9.44 2.28
C HIS A 65 -15.05 8.66 2.69
N THR A 66 -15.25 7.46 3.22
CA THR A 66 -14.23 6.44 3.47
C THR A 66 -14.70 5.12 2.87
N HIS A 67 -13.86 4.09 2.89
CA HIS A 67 -14.16 2.75 2.36
C HIS A 67 -13.92 1.69 3.44
N ASN A 68 -14.62 0.56 3.37
CA ASN A 68 -14.29 -0.63 4.15
C ASN A 68 -13.47 -1.67 3.34
N TYR A 69 -12.80 -1.21 2.27
CA TYR A 69 -11.97 -1.98 1.35
C TYR A 69 -10.76 -1.15 0.90
N VAL A 70 -9.83 -1.77 0.19
CA VAL A 70 -8.72 -1.08 -0.48
C VAL A 70 -9.22 -0.62 -1.84
N GLU A 71 -9.12 0.68 -2.11
CA GLU A 71 -9.40 1.22 -3.43
C GLU A 71 -8.11 1.44 -4.21
N MET A 72 -8.08 1.00 -5.46
CA MET A 72 -7.00 1.30 -6.39
C MET A 72 -7.60 1.97 -7.62
N ILE A 73 -7.14 3.18 -7.94
CA ILE A 73 -7.64 4.00 -9.06
C ILE A 73 -6.55 4.10 -10.11
N TYR A 74 -6.87 3.76 -11.35
CA TYR A 74 -5.97 3.93 -12.48
C TYR A 74 -6.59 4.89 -13.50
N MET A 75 -5.81 5.91 -13.88
CA MET A 75 -6.24 6.90 -14.86
C MET A 75 -5.97 6.44 -16.28
N CYS A 76 -7.02 6.13 -17.01
CA CYS A 76 -6.94 5.59 -18.38
C CYS A 76 -6.78 6.70 -19.43
N SER A 77 -7.45 7.85 -19.24
CA SER A 77 -7.41 9.02 -20.12
C SER A 77 -7.78 10.28 -19.35
N GLY A 78 -7.20 11.42 -19.66
CA GLY A 78 -7.48 12.70 -18.99
C GLY A 78 -6.87 12.81 -17.60
N GLN A 79 -7.62 13.35 -16.65
CA GLN A 79 -7.20 13.51 -15.26
C GLN A 79 -8.40 13.58 -14.30
N THR A 80 -8.21 13.15 -13.06
CA THR A 80 -9.18 13.36 -11.97
C THR A 80 -8.52 14.07 -10.80
N VAL A 81 -9.33 14.77 -10.01
CA VAL A 81 -8.85 15.53 -8.86
C VAL A 81 -9.49 14.97 -7.60
N HIS A 82 -8.65 14.48 -6.70
CA HIS A 82 -9.04 13.92 -5.41
C HIS A 82 -8.54 14.81 -4.28
N VAL A 83 -9.32 14.89 -3.19
CA VAL A 83 -8.87 15.46 -1.92
C VAL A 83 -8.80 14.33 -0.92
N ILE A 84 -7.59 13.90 -0.58
CA ILE A 84 -7.34 12.76 0.32
C ILE A 84 -6.73 13.27 1.61
N ASN A 85 -7.41 13.04 2.74
CA ASN A 85 -7.01 13.55 4.06
C ASN A 85 -6.72 15.07 4.05
N GLY A 86 -7.49 15.84 3.26
CA GLY A 86 -7.33 17.28 3.08
C GLY A 86 -6.27 17.70 2.06
N SER A 87 -5.52 16.76 1.47
CA SER A 87 -4.50 17.04 0.45
C SER A 87 -5.06 16.84 -0.95
N LYS A 88 -4.87 17.84 -1.83
CA LYS A 88 -5.31 17.79 -3.22
C LYS A 88 -4.31 17.01 -4.07
N ILE A 89 -4.80 15.97 -4.75
CA ILE A 89 -4.05 15.12 -5.67
C ILE A 89 -4.68 15.22 -7.05
N VAL A 90 -3.84 15.41 -8.06
CA VAL A 90 -4.24 15.34 -9.47
C VAL A 90 -3.70 14.02 -10.02
N LEU A 91 -4.59 13.09 -10.31
CA LEU A 91 -4.26 11.80 -10.92
C LEU A 91 -4.35 11.95 -12.44
N ARG A 92 -3.25 11.70 -13.15
CA ARG A 92 -3.13 11.87 -14.61
C ARG A 92 -3.06 10.54 -15.33
N THR A 93 -3.33 10.57 -16.63
CA THR A 93 -3.23 9.38 -17.50
C THR A 93 -1.98 8.55 -17.24
N GLY A 94 -2.17 7.26 -16.96
CA GLY A 94 -1.11 6.30 -16.69
C GLY A 94 -0.63 6.27 -15.24
N GLU A 95 -1.19 7.10 -14.37
CA GLU A 95 -0.88 7.11 -12.93
C GLU A 95 -1.83 6.19 -12.15
N LEU A 96 -1.35 5.75 -10.99
CA LEU A 96 -2.05 4.82 -10.10
C LEU A 96 -2.12 5.41 -8.69
N LEU A 97 -3.29 5.37 -8.09
CA LEU A 97 -3.56 5.80 -6.71
C LEU A 97 -4.14 4.63 -5.93
N ILE A 98 -3.56 4.31 -4.78
CA ILE A 98 -4.02 3.23 -3.90
C ILE A 98 -4.36 3.82 -2.55
N LEU A 99 -5.58 3.57 -2.04
CA LEU A 99 -6.06 4.05 -0.75
C LEU A 99 -6.39 2.86 0.15
N ASN A 100 -6.05 2.98 1.43
CA ASN A 100 -6.49 2.03 2.45
C ASN A 100 -7.86 2.44 3.04
N GLN A 101 -8.37 1.62 3.97
CA GLN A 101 -9.68 1.84 4.60
C GLN A 101 -9.74 3.09 5.49
N HIS A 102 -8.59 3.68 5.87
CA HIS A 102 -8.50 4.85 6.76
C HIS A 102 -8.41 6.18 5.99
N ALA A 103 -8.21 6.12 4.67
CA ALA A 103 -8.18 7.31 3.83
C ALA A 103 -9.57 7.96 3.75
N THR A 104 -9.66 9.25 4.02
CA THR A 104 -10.85 10.04 3.66
C THR A 104 -10.64 10.60 2.27
N GLN A 105 -11.62 10.45 1.41
CA GLN A 105 -11.55 10.88 0.02
C GLN A 105 -12.75 11.76 -0.33
N GLU A 106 -12.50 12.79 -1.14
CA GLU A 106 -13.48 13.62 -1.82
C GLU A 106 -13.04 13.75 -3.27
N ILE A 107 -13.96 13.74 -4.24
CA ILE A 107 -13.61 13.76 -5.66
C ILE A 107 -14.29 14.93 -6.33
N LEU A 108 -13.50 15.76 -7.01
CA LEU A 108 -14.05 16.87 -7.80
C LEU A 108 -14.65 16.36 -9.11
N PRO A 109 -15.60 17.09 -9.69
CA PRO A 109 -16.25 16.68 -10.93
C PRO A 109 -15.23 16.42 -12.05
N ALA A 110 -15.37 15.28 -12.71
CA ALA A 110 -14.60 14.91 -13.89
C ALA A 110 -15.41 15.15 -15.17
N SER A 111 -14.74 15.37 -16.29
CA SER A 111 -15.35 15.56 -17.61
C SER A 111 -15.62 14.23 -18.33
N ALA A 112 -16.28 14.30 -19.48
CA ALA A 112 -16.53 13.13 -20.33
C ALA A 112 -15.23 12.44 -20.80
N GLU A 113 -14.15 13.19 -20.96
CA GLU A 113 -12.85 12.71 -21.45
C GLU A 113 -11.98 12.10 -20.34
N ASP A 114 -12.37 12.32 -19.07
CA ASP A 114 -11.64 11.86 -17.90
C ASP A 114 -12.08 10.42 -17.54
N ILE A 115 -11.40 9.44 -18.10
CA ILE A 115 -11.72 8.02 -17.94
C ILE A 115 -10.77 7.41 -16.93
N ALA A 116 -11.30 7.00 -15.78
CA ALA A 116 -10.58 6.24 -14.79
C ALA A 116 -11.34 4.95 -14.44
N VAL A 117 -10.61 4.02 -13.87
CA VAL A 117 -11.14 2.74 -13.38
C VAL A 117 -10.80 2.56 -11.91
N ASN A 118 -11.84 2.25 -11.12
CA ASN A 118 -11.70 1.97 -9.70
C ASN A 118 -11.72 0.45 -9.48
N PHE A 119 -10.69 -0.08 -8.84
CA PHE A 119 -10.62 -1.45 -8.35
C PHE A 119 -11.07 -1.44 -6.88
N ILE A 120 -12.10 -2.18 -6.59
CA ILE A 120 -12.62 -2.44 -5.25
C ILE A 120 -12.02 -3.78 -4.81
N ILE A 121 -11.18 -3.76 -3.77
CA ILE A 121 -10.35 -4.90 -3.40
C ILE A 121 -10.53 -5.20 -1.92
N LEU A 122 -11.03 -6.40 -1.60
CA LEU A 122 -11.04 -6.85 -0.21
C LEU A 122 -9.61 -7.18 0.24
N PRO A 123 -9.24 -6.88 1.49
CA PRO A 123 -7.90 -7.14 2.00
C PRO A 123 -7.42 -8.57 1.75
N GLU A 124 -8.28 -9.56 1.89
CA GLU A 124 -7.96 -10.99 1.71
C GLU A 124 -7.51 -11.34 0.28
N PHE A 125 -7.77 -10.47 -0.69
CA PHE A 125 -7.26 -10.64 -2.06
C PHE A 125 -5.73 -10.55 -2.12
N PHE A 126 -5.12 -9.79 -1.21
CA PHE A 126 -3.68 -9.54 -1.19
C PHE A 126 -2.84 -10.68 -0.58
N ASP A 127 -3.43 -11.74 -0.04
CA ASP A 127 -2.68 -12.87 0.55
C ASP A 127 -1.62 -13.42 -0.42
N GLN A 128 -2.01 -13.67 -1.67
CA GLN A 128 -1.08 -14.14 -2.71
C GLN A 128 -0.05 -13.08 -3.09
N THR A 129 -0.46 -11.82 -3.18
CA THR A 129 0.44 -10.68 -3.46
C THR A 129 1.51 -10.57 -2.39
N LEU A 130 1.15 -10.66 -1.10
CA LEU A 130 2.11 -10.62 0.00
C LEU A 130 3.09 -11.79 -0.04
N ALA A 131 2.62 -13.00 -0.39
CA ALA A 131 3.50 -14.15 -0.57
C ALA A 131 4.53 -13.92 -1.68
N MET A 132 4.14 -13.25 -2.78
CA MET A 132 5.03 -12.91 -3.89
C MET A 132 6.01 -11.78 -3.55
N LEU A 133 5.60 -10.81 -2.74
CA LEU A 133 6.48 -9.72 -2.29
C LEU A 133 7.61 -10.18 -1.36
N GLY A 134 7.57 -11.44 -0.93
CA GLY A 134 8.58 -12.02 -0.06
C GLY A 134 8.49 -11.48 1.37
N SER A 135 9.52 -11.74 2.18
CA SER A 135 9.57 -11.31 3.58
C SER A 135 10.38 -10.04 3.80
N GLU A 136 10.97 -9.48 2.75
CA GLU A 136 11.75 -8.25 2.87
C GLU A 136 10.81 -7.07 3.16
N PRO A 137 11.09 -6.30 4.21
CA PRO A 137 10.32 -5.10 4.53
C PRO A 137 10.40 -4.09 3.40
N SER A 138 9.25 -3.55 3.05
CA SER A 138 9.15 -2.43 2.12
C SER A 138 7.88 -1.64 2.45
N MET A 139 7.88 -0.35 2.15
CA MET A 139 6.72 0.49 2.39
C MET A 139 5.45 -0.07 1.74
N LEU A 140 5.55 -0.56 0.51
CA LEU A 140 4.41 -1.15 -0.19
C LEU A 140 3.91 -2.42 0.50
N ARG A 141 4.83 -3.26 1.01
CA ARG A 141 4.49 -4.42 1.82
C ARG A 141 3.82 -4.01 3.14
N ASP A 142 4.39 -3.02 3.83
CA ASP A 142 3.85 -2.53 5.11
C ASP A 142 2.46 -1.90 4.91
N PHE A 143 2.25 -1.16 3.81
CA PHE A 143 0.95 -0.66 3.41
C PHE A 143 -0.08 -1.79 3.22
N VAL A 144 0.27 -2.82 2.43
CA VAL A 144 -0.62 -3.97 2.18
C VAL A 144 -0.88 -4.76 3.47
N THR A 145 0.14 -4.95 4.30
CA THR A 145 0.01 -5.62 5.61
C THR A 145 -0.91 -4.83 6.54
N GLY A 146 -0.77 -3.50 6.57
CA GLY A 146 -1.67 -2.60 7.31
C GLY A 146 -3.12 -2.73 6.86
N CYS A 147 -3.35 -2.83 5.54
CA CYS A 147 -4.69 -3.08 4.99
C CYS A 147 -5.30 -4.40 5.48
N LEU A 148 -4.51 -5.47 5.57
CA LEU A 148 -4.97 -6.79 6.04
C LEU A 148 -5.27 -6.81 7.54
N GLN A 149 -4.47 -6.11 8.33
CA GLN A 149 -4.59 -6.11 9.80
C GLN A 149 -5.60 -5.09 10.31
N SER A 150 -6.18 -4.27 9.43
CA SER A 150 -6.99 -3.09 9.79
C SER A 150 -6.30 -2.20 10.83
N ALA A 151 -4.96 -2.20 10.82
CA ALA A 151 -4.15 -1.42 11.73
C ALA A 151 -4.02 0.01 11.22
N ASP A 152 -3.92 0.95 12.15
CA ASP A 152 -3.59 2.34 11.81
C ASP A 152 -2.23 2.36 11.11
N SER A 153 -2.25 2.56 9.80
CA SER A 153 -1.05 2.75 9.01
C SER A 153 -0.72 4.25 8.94
N PRO A 154 0.54 4.63 9.13
CA PRO A 154 0.95 6.03 8.96
C PRO A 154 0.73 6.53 7.53
N VAL A 155 0.67 5.61 6.57
CA VAL A 155 0.42 5.90 5.15
C VAL A 155 -0.97 5.43 4.78
N SER A 156 -1.87 6.36 4.47
CA SER A 156 -3.25 6.06 4.10
C SER A 156 -3.45 5.91 2.59
N TYR A 157 -2.53 6.41 1.78
CA TYR A 157 -2.57 6.27 0.33
C TYR A 157 -1.17 6.30 -0.30
N LEU A 158 -1.05 5.73 -1.50
CA LEU A 158 0.13 5.71 -2.34
C LEU A 158 -0.25 6.22 -3.75
N HIS A 159 0.38 7.30 -4.21
CA HIS A 159 0.21 7.82 -5.57
C HIS A 159 1.46 7.55 -6.39
N PHE A 160 1.37 6.69 -7.37
CA PHE A 160 2.44 6.29 -8.26
C PHE A 160 2.37 7.04 -9.59
N GLN A 161 3.39 7.86 -9.89
CA GLN A 161 3.56 8.52 -11.17
C GLN A 161 4.26 7.60 -12.17
N VAL A 162 3.59 6.53 -12.55
CA VAL A 162 4.12 5.46 -13.41
C VAL A 162 3.67 5.58 -14.86
N SER A 163 3.27 6.77 -15.28
CA SER A 163 2.96 7.08 -16.68
C SER A 163 4.13 6.70 -17.59
N GLY A 164 3.87 5.99 -18.66
CA GLY A 164 4.88 5.55 -19.62
C GLY A 164 5.71 4.33 -19.18
N ILE A 165 5.47 3.74 -18.02
CA ILE A 165 6.10 2.47 -17.61
C ILE A 165 5.31 1.30 -18.17
N LEU A 166 5.74 0.82 -19.35
CA LEU A 166 5.03 -0.19 -20.13
C LEU A 166 4.64 -1.46 -19.33
N PRO A 167 5.51 -2.07 -18.49
CA PRO A 167 5.13 -3.23 -17.69
C PRO A 167 3.95 -2.95 -16.74
N VAL A 168 3.93 -1.79 -16.08
CA VAL A 168 2.83 -1.39 -15.19
C VAL A 168 1.54 -1.22 -15.99
N GLN A 169 1.61 -0.50 -17.12
CA GLN A 169 0.47 -0.27 -18.00
C GLN A 169 -0.17 -1.58 -18.47
N ASN A 170 0.67 -2.52 -18.95
CA ASN A 170 0.21 -3.82 -19.45
C ASN A 170 -0.44 -4.66 -18.33
N LEU A 171 0.12 -4.66 -17.13
CA LEU A 171 -0.42 -5.43 -16.01
C LEU A 171 -1.78 -4.86 -15.54
N VAL A 172 -1.93 -3.54 -15.53
CA VAL A 172 -3.24 -2.91 -15.23
C VAL A 172 -4.26 -3.25 -16.32
N GLU A 173 -3.90 -3.17 -17.60
CA GLU A 173 -4.80 -3.55 -18.70
C GLU A 173 -5.23 -5.01 -18.60
N ASN A 174 -4.29 -5.92 -18.31
CA ASN A 174 -4.58 -7.34 -18.11
C ASN A 174 -5.52 -7.56 -16.90
N LEU A 175 -5.35 -6.83 -15.80
CA LEU A 175 -6.26 -6.90 -14.67
C LEU A 175 -7.68 -6.44 -15.06
N VAL A 176 -7.81 -5.28 -15.70
CA VAL A 176 -9.12 -4.77 -16.14
C VAL A 176 -9.79 -5.80 -17.07
N TRP A 177 -9.06 -6.25 -18.09
CA TRP A 177 -9.59 -7.25 -19.03
C TRP A 177 -10.06 -8.52 -18.34
N THR A 178 -9.20 -9.13 -17.50
CA THR A 178 -9.51 -10.39 -16.82
C THR A 178 -10.66 -10.24 -15.83
N ILE A 179 -10.80 -9.08 -15.16
CA ILE A 179 -11.87 -8.83 -14.21
C ILE A 179 -13.22 -8.58 -14.93
N THR A 180 -13.21 -7.93 -16.08
CA THR A 180 -14.44 -7.58 -16.80
C THR A 180 -14.98 -8.72 -17.68
N HIS A 181 -14.11 -9.62 -18.15
CA HIS A 181 -14.50 -10.74 -19.02
C HIS A 181 -14.59 -12.06 -18.26
N GLU A 182 -15.44 -12.97 -18.74
CA GLU A 182 -15.55 -14.30 -18.15
C GLU A 182 -14.46 -15.22 -18.71
N LEU A 183 -13.52 -15.60 -17.83
CA LEU A 183 -12.36 -16.44 -18.14
C LEU A 183 -12.24 -17.59 -17.14
N GLN A 184 -11.70 -18.73 -17.62
CA GLN A 184 -11.30 -19.81 -16.72
C GLN A 184 -10.12 -19.36 -15.83
N ASN A 185 -10.07 -19.85 -14.59
CA ASN A 185 -8.99 -19.51 -13.61
C ASN A 185 -8.84 -18.02 -13.30
N LYS A 186 -9.87 -17.21 -13.56
CA LYS A 186 -9.93 -15.77 -13.40
C LYS A 186 -9.36 -15.28 -12.05
N ARG A 187 -9.76 -15.94 -10.95
CA ARG A 187 -9.29 -15.58 -9.60
C ARG A 187 -7.77 -15.68 -9.47
N LEU A 188 -7.20 -16.82 -9.86
CA LEU A 188 -5.75 -17.05 -9.77
C LEU A 188 -4.99 -16.11 -10.71
N MET A 189 -5.47 -15.91 -11.94
CA MET A 189 -4.86 -14.98 -12.88
C MET A 189 -4.81 -13.57 -12.31
N ASN A 190 -5.90 -13.07 -11.74
CA ASN A 190 -5.95 -11.74 -11.13
C ASN A 190 -5.01 -11.61 -9.94
N GLN A 191 -4.90 -12.62 -9.07
CA GLN A 191 -3.99 -12.61 -7.93
C GLN A 191 -2.52 -12.60 -8.36
N ILE A 192 -2.14 -13.41 -9.36
CA ILE A 192 -0.77 -13.42 -9.90
C ILE A 192 -0.46 -12.10 -10.59
N THR A 193 -1.38 -11.58 -11.42
CA THR A 193 -1.17 -10.31 -12.14
C THR A 193 -1.04 -9.14 -11.16
N MET A 194 -1.84 -9.12 -10.07
CA MET A 194 -1.70 -8.13 -9.00
C MET A 194 -0.35 -8.25 -8.30
N GLY A 195 0.11 -9.47 -8.00
CA GLY A 195 1.43 -9.68 -7.42
C GLY A 195 2.55 -9.16 -8.31
N LEU A 196 2.49 -9.42 -9.63
CA LEU A 196 3.43 -8.89 -10.61
C LEU A 196 3.36 -7.36 -10.70
N LEU A 197 2.16 -6.78 -10.66
CA LEU A 197 1.98 -5.32 -10.63
C LEU A 197 2.68 -4.72 -9.40
N PHE A 198 2.48 -5.28 -8.23
CA PHE A 198 3.11 -4.79 -6.99
C PHE A 198 4.63 -4.96 -7.00
N LEU A 199 5.16 -6.06 -7.56
CA LEU A 199 6.61 -6.21 -7.79
C LEU A 199 7.17 -5.15 -8.74
N GLN A 200 6.43 -4.79 -9.79
CA GLN A 200 6.83 -3.68 -10.67
C GLN A 200 6.77 -2.33 -9.95
N LEU A 201 5.76 -2.10 -9.11
CA LEU A 201 5.66 -0.86 -8.33
C LEU A 201 6.81 -0.73 -7.32
N LEU A 202 7.30 -1.83 -6.74
CA LEU A 202 8.50 -1.81 -5.89
C LEU A 202 9.75 -1.29 -6.62
N ASN A 203 9.89 -1.61 -7.91
CA ASN A 203 11.00 -1.11 -8.73
C ASN A 203 10.90 0.39 -9.06
N HIS A 204 9.77 1.04 -8.71
CA HIS A 204 9.46 2.43 -9.03
C HIS A 204 9.03 3.22 -7.80
N MET A 205 9.58 2.89 -6.64
CA MET A 205 9.31 3.60 -5.38
C MET A 205 9.79 5.07 -5.41
N ASP A 206 10.76 5.39 -6.26
CA ASP A 206 11.22 6.75 -6.56
C ASP A 206 10.15 7.63 -7.24
N LYS A 207 9.10 7.02 -7.79
CA LYS A 207 7.98 7.70 -8.47
C LYS A 207 6.73 7.84 -7.63
N ILE A 208 6.82 7.62 -6.33
CA ILE A 208 5.72 7.86 -5.41
C ILE A 208 5.65 9.34 -5.08
N GLN A 209 4.47 9.92 -5.29
CA GLN A 209 4.11 11.19 -4.66
C GLN A 209 3.21 10.92 -3.46
N THR A 210 3.56 11.53 -2.35
CA THR A 210 2.73 11.65 -1.16
C THR A 210 2.20 13.08 -1.09
N GLY A 211 0.93 13.28 -0.69
CA GLY A 211 0.26 14.59 -0.77
C GLY A 211 0.86 15.70 0.10
N GLN A 212 0.25 16.89 0.10
CA GLN A 212 0.75 18.14 0.70
C GLN A 212 0.93 18.19 2.24
N ASN A 213 0.65 17.10 2.96
CA ASN A 213 1.35 16.82 4.22
C ASN A 213 2.71 16.18 3.92
N SER A 214 3.26 16.52 2.78
CA SER A 214 4.36 15.88 2.10
C SER A 214 5.63 15.84 2.93
N PHE A 215 5.91 16.87 3.67
CA PHE A 215 7.15 16.93 4.45
C PHE A 215 7.18 15.88 5.56
N GLU A 216 6.09 15.70 6.32
CA GLU A 216 6.05 14.71 7.40
C GLU A 216 6.03 13.28 6.84
N GLN A 217 5.32 13.02 5.76
CA GLN A 217 5.28 11.70 5.12
C GLN A 217 6.57 11.39 4.36
N GLU A 218 7.11 12.35 3.60
CA GLU A 218 8.41 12.24 2.95
C GLU A 218 9.53 12.04 3.99
N LEU A 219 9.46 12.76 5.10
CA LEU A 219 10.37 12.57 6.22
C LEU A 219 10.27 11.14 6.77
N LEU A 220 9.07 10.65 7.05
CA LEU A 220 8.87 9.28 7.54
C LEU A 220 9.40 8.25 6.55
N MET A 221 9.17 8.47 5.26
CA MET A 221 9.71 7.64 4.18
C MET A 221 11.23 7.58 4.20
N ASN A 222 11.87 8.75 4.24
CA ASN A 222 13.32 8.86 4.32
C ASN A 222 13.88 8.19 5.58
N VAL A 223 13.17 8.31 6.71
CA VAL A 223 13.51 7.62 7.96
C VAL A 223 13.45 6.10 7.80
N LEU A 224 12.35 5.57 7.23
CA LEU A 224 12.17 4.13 7.05
C LEU A 224 13.20 3.56 6.05
N GLN A 225 13.44 4.27 4.95
CA GLN A 225 14.48 3.90 3.99
C GLN A 225 15.87 3.91 4.64
N TYR A 226 16.19 4.94 5.42
CA TYR A 226 17.47 5.00 6.14
C TYR A 226 17.61 3.85 7.14
N VAL A 227 16.55 3.50 7.87
CA VAL A 227 16.54 2.34 8.77
C VAL A 227 16.76 1.04 7.99
N GLU A 228 16.14 0.91 6.82
CA GLU A 228 16.30 -0.26 5.93
C GLU A 228 17.76 -0.44 5.49
N GLU A 229 18.41 0.63 5.08
CA GLU A 229 19.78 0.61 4.55
C GLU A 229 20.85 0.56 5.65
N HIS A 230 20.57 1.16 6.82
CA HIS A 230 21.54 1.41 7.89
C HIS A 230 21.17 0.80 9.26
N TYR A 231 20.29 -0.23 9.29
CA TYR A 231 19.86 -0.84 10.57
C TYR A 231 21.01 -1.40 11.42
N ARG A 232 22.17 -1.71 10.82
CA ARG A 232 23.33 -2.29 11.54
C ARG A 232 24.08 -1.25 12.35
N ASP A 233 24.34 -0.09 11.77
CA ASP A 233 25.27 0.92 12.26
C ASP A 233 24.72 2.33 12.25
N GLY A 234 23.54 2.53 11.65
CA GLY A 234 22.90 3.85 11.56
C GLY A 234 22.48 4.40 12.92
N SER A 235 22.60 5.71 13.05
CA SER A 235 22.19 6.45 14.26
C SER A 235 21.23 7.58 13.92
N LEU A 236 20.39 7.97 14.90
CA LEU A 236 19.49 9.11 14.72
C LEU A 236 20.28 10.42 14.48
N THR A 237 21.48 10.54 15.05
CA THR A 237 22.36 11.68 14.80
C THR A 237 22.83 11.72 13.35
N ALA A 238 23.26 10.59 12.79
CA ALA A 238 23.66 10.51 11.38
C ALA A 238 22.47 10.81 10.45
N LEU A 239 21.28 10.28 10.77
CA LEU A 239 20.06 10.56 10.04
C LEU A 239 19.65 12.03 10.10
N SER A 240 19.74 12.69 11.28
CA SER A 240 19.41 14.12 11.43
C SER A 240 20.35 15.00 10.57
N ASN A 241 21.64 14.65 10.52
CA ASN A 241 22.61 15.31 9.65
C ASN A 241 22.31 15.08 8.16
N HIS A 242 21.96 13.84 7.78
CA HIS A 242 21.62 13.50 6.41
C HIS A 242 20.39 14.27 5.91
N LEU A 243 19.37 14.41 6.76
CA LEU A 243 18.14 15.13 6.45
C LEU A 243 18.19 16.63 6.72
N ASN A 244 19.32 17.18 7.20
CA ASN A 244 19.47 18.57 7.63
C ASN A 244 18.37 19.01 8.60
N CYS A 245 17.98 18.14 9.54
CA CYS A 245 16.95 18.38 10.53
C CYS A 245 17.54 18.47 11.94
N GLU A 246 16.91 19.24 12.84
CA GLU A 246 17.29 19.27 14.24
C GLU A 246 16.94 17.92 14.90
N PHE A 247 17.89 17.37 15.69
CA PHE A 247 17.80 16.03 16.30
C PHE A 247 16.55 15.85 17.17
N THR A 248 16.27 16.81 18.06
CA THR A 248 15.13 16.71 18.99
C THR A 248 13.80 16.78 18.27
N TRP A 249 13.72 17.63 17.24
CA TRP A 249 12.55 17.75 16.39
C TRP A 249 12.33 16.44 15.60
N LEU A 250 13.39 15.91 14.97
CA LEU A 250 13.31 14.65 14.20
C LEU A 250 12.86 13.49 15.08
N SER A 251 13.44 13.35 16.29
CA SER A 251 13.07 12.31 17.25
C SER A 251 11.58 12.34 17.62
N LYS A 252 11.05 13.53 17.92
CA LYS A 252 9.64 13.72 18.27
C LYS A 252 8.73 13.47 17.06
N THR A 253 9.15 13.90 15.88
CA THR A 253 8.38 13.76 14.64
C THR A 253 8.30 12.29 14.23
N ILE A 254 9.40 11.53 14.32
CA ILE A 254 9.39 10.08 14.07
C ILE A 254 8.39 9.39 14.99
N LEU A 255 8.44 9.66 16.29
CA LEU A 255 7.50 9.07 17.26
C LEU A 255 6.04 9.45 16.95
N LYS A 256 5.79 10.73 16.62
CA LYS A 256 4.45 11.21 16.26
C LYS A 256 3.90 10.50 15.02
N LEU A 257 4.74 10.31 13.98
CA LEU A 257 4.30 9.80 12.68
C LEU A 257 4.23 8.27 12.62
N SER A 258 5.20 7.58 13.26
CA SER A 258 5.30 6.12 13.21
C SER A 258 4.69 5.40 14.41
N GLY A 259 4.44 6.11 15.51
CA GLY A 259 4.13 5.51 16.81
C GLY A 259 5.32 4.83 17.51
N TYR A 260 6.51 4.85 16.90
CA TYR A 260 7.74 4.22 17.41
C TYR A 260 8.87 5.24 17.50
N THR A 261 9.76 5.04 18.45
CA THR A 261 11.04 5.75 18.46
C THR A 261 11.95 5.23 17.35
N TYR A 262 12.94 6.03 16.92
CA TYR A 262 13.95 5.57 15.95
C TYR A 262 14.63 4.26 16.40
N THR A 263 14.97 4.16 17.69
CA THR A 263 15.59 2.95 18.27
C THR A 263 14.68 1.72 18.14
N GLU A 264 13.38 1.88 18.35
CA GLU A 264 12.41 0.79 18.19
C GLU A 264 12.25 0.38 16.72
N LEU A 265 12.28 1.33 15.78
CA LEU A 265 12.27 1.03 14.34
C LEU A 265 13.50 0.21 13.93
N VAL A 266 14.69 0.66 14.34
CA VAL A 266 15.94 -0.08 14.10
C VAL A 266 15.91 -1.47 14.74
N GLN A 267 15.43 -1.56 15.98
CA GLN A 267 15.33 -2.84 16.70
C GLN A 267 14.38 -3.82 16.00
N LYS A 268 13.23 -3.32 15.54
CA LYS A 268 12.25 -4.11 14.76
C LYS A 268 12.91 -4.66 13.49
N LYS A 269 13.59 -3.81 12.72
CA LYS A 269 14.30 -4.23 11.50
C LYS A 269 15.39 -5.26 11.77
N ARG A 270 16.22 -5.04 12.80
CA ARG A 270 17.26 -6.02 13.20
C ARG A 270 16.69 -7.39 13.53
N LEU A 271 15.57 -7.44 14.28
CA LEU A 271 14.91 -8.69 14.64
C LEU A 271 14.27 -9.38 13.43
N GLU A 272 13.68 -8.63 12.50
CA GLU A 272 13.17 -9.17 11.25
C GLU A 272 14.27 -9.82 10.41
N GLN A 273 15.40 -9.15 10.27
CA GLN A 273 16.58 -9.71 9.58
C GLN A 273 17.15 -10.92 10.31
N ALA A 274 17.18 -10.89 11.65
CA ALA A 274 17.59 -12.05 12.43
C ALA A 274 16.67 -13.27 12.19
N CYS A 275 15.35 -13.05 12.17
CA CYS A 275 14.38 -14.09 11.84
C CYS A 275 14.59 -14.64 10.42
N PHE A 276 14.87 -13.78 9.46
CA PHE A 276 15.19 -14.19 8.09
C PHE A 276 16.45 -15.06 8.04
N LEU A 277 17.56 -14.60 8.63
CA LEU A 277 18.82 -15.36 8.65
C LEU A 277 18.70 -16.69 9.40
N LEU A 278 17.94 -16.72 10.50
CA LEU A 278 17.67 -17.96 11.24
C LEU A 278 16.91 -19.01 10.42
N ARG A 279 16.08 -18.57 9.47
CA ARG A 279 15.29 -19.47 8.59
C ARG A 279 16.01 -19.88 7.32
N THR A 280 16.97 -19.07 6.84
CA THR A 280 17.55 -19.24 5.50
C THR A 280 19.01 -19.64 5.51
N THR A 281 19.68 -19.57 6.66
CA THR A 281 21.12 -19.83 6.75
C THR A 281 21.48 -20.80 7.88
N ALA A 282 22.65 -21.43 7.76
CA ALA A 282 23.26 -22.26 8.81
C ALA A 282 24.21 -21.45 9.73
N LEU A 283 24.21 -20.11 9.68
CA LEU A 283 25.04 -19.27 10.54
C LEU A 283 24.73 -19.49 12.02
N SER A 284 25.76 -19.45 12.89
CA SER A 284 25.51 -19.52 14.32
C SER A 284 24.64 -18.39 14.83
N VAL A 285 23.92 -18.60 15.93
CA VAL A 285 23.09 -17.55 16.54
C VAL A 285 23.95 -16.33 16.93
N THR A 286 25.19 -16.55 17.31
CA THR A 286 26.18 -15.51 17.64
C THR A 286 26.53 -14.70 16.40
N ASP A 287 26.83 -15.38 15.28
CA ASP A 287 27.15 -14.69 14.01
C ASP A 287 25.96 -13.90 13.49
N ILE A 288 24.76 -14.43 13.60
CA ILE A 288 23.52 -13.72 13.24
C ILE A 288 23.34 -12.46 14.11
N SER A 289 23.57 -12.57 15.43
CA SER A 289 23.50 -11.42 16.33
C SER A 289 24.43 -10.30 15.87
N LEU A 290 25.68 -10.61 15.54
CA LEU A 290 26.66 -9.66 15.01
C LEU A 290 26.25 -9.13 13.62
N ALA A 291 25.82 -10.01 12.74
CA ALA A 291 25.41 -9.66 11.37
C ALA A 291 24.25 -8.68 11.33
N VAL A 292 23.35 -8.70 12.31
CA VAL A 292 22.24 -7.77 12.39
C VAL A 292 22.51 -6.55 13.26
N GLY A 293 23.76 -6.37 13.76
CA GLY A 293 24.21 -5.16 14.46
C GLY A 293 24.05 -5.18 15.98
N TYR A 294 24.06 -6.36 16.62
CA TYR A 294 24.11 -6.48 18.07
C TYR A 294 25.51 -6.95 18.55
N ASP A 295 26.24 -6.07 19.21
CA ASP A 295 27.53 -6.40 19.82
C ASP A 295 27.36 -7.21 21.12
N ASN A 296 26.22 -7.09 21.80
CA ASN A 296 25.91 -7.80 23.03
C ASN A 296 24.92 -8.94 22.78
N PHE A 297 25.45 -10.17 22.74
CA PHE A 297 24.67 -11.39 22.52
C PHE A 297 23.58 -11.63 23.59
N SER A 298 23.84 -11.33 24.85
CA SER A 298 22.87 -11.50 25.93
C SER A 298 21.69 -10.54 25.79
N TYR A 299 21.98 -9.31 25.35
CA TYR A 299 20.94 -8.33 25.04
C TYR A 299 20.09 -8.79 23.83
N PHE A 300 20.75 -9.22 22.75
CA PHE A 300 20.06 -9.76 21.57
C PHE A 300 19.12 -10.91 21.95
N HIS A 301 19.60 -11.88 22.71
CA HIS A 301 18.83 -13.05 23.12
C HIS A 301 17.58 -12.68 23.92
N ARG A 302 17.73 -11.72 24.85
CA ARG A 302 16.63 -11.19 25.68
C ARG A 302 15.58 -10.48 24.85
N ILE A 303 16.00 -9.58 23.94
CA ILE A 303 15.09 -8.79 23.14
C ILE A 303 14.37 -9.65 22.09
N PHE A 304 15.08 -10.57 21.46
CA PHE A 304 14.51 -11.52 20.51
C PHE A 304 13.40 -12.35 21.19
N ARG A 305 13.69 -12.95 22.36
CA ARG A 305 12.69 -13.71 23.12
C ARG A 305 11.49 -12.85 23.53
N LYS A 306 11.73 -11.62 23.94
CA LYS A 306 10.66 -10.69 24.31
C LYS A 306 9.72 -10.39 23.16
N THR A 307 10.25 -10.22 21.93
CA THR A 307 9.50 -9.79 20.76
C THR A 307 8.90 -10.97 19.99
N VAL A 308 9.66 -12.05 19.82
CA VAL A 308 9.26 -13.21 18.99
C VAL A 308 8.57 -14.30 19.83
N GLY A 309 8.71 -14.25 21.18
CA GLY A 309 8.16 -15.25 22.11
C GLY A 309 9.02 -16.49 22.28
N LEU A 310 10.00 -16.73 21.41
CA LEU A 310 10.92 -17.87 21.42
C LEU A 310 12.38 -17.41 21.52
N THR A 311 13.27 -18.27 21.99
CA THR A 311 14.71 -18.01 21.85
C THR A 311 15.12 -18.16 20.38
N PRO A 312 16.22 -17.52 19.91
CA PRO A 312 16.68 -17.65 18.53
C PRO A 312 16.90 -19.11 18.10
N GLY A 313 17.51 -19.94 18.95
CA GLY A 313 17.70 -21.39 18.67
C GLY A 313 16.38 -22.15 18.62
N ALA A 314 15.44 -21.87 19.54
CA ALA A 314 14.11 -22.48 19.51
C ALA A 314 13.31 -22.05 18.28
N TYR A 315 13.43 -20.80 17.87
CA TYR A 315 12.82 -20.28 16.64
C TYR A 315 13.35 -21.01 15.40
N ARG A 316 14.69 -21.20 15.28
CA ARG A 316 15.29 -21.96 14.17
C ARG A 316 14.77 -23.39 14.11
N LYS A 317 14.72 -24.09 15.26
CA LYS A 317 14.19 -25.47 15.34
C LYS A 317 12.73 -25.55 14.91
N SER A 318 11.92 -24.58 15.31
CA SER A 318 10.50 -24.53 14.91
C SER A 318 10.29 -24.37 13.39
N GLN A 319 11.30 -23.86 12.66
CA GLN A 319 11.30 -23.72 11.20
C GLN A 319 11.92 -24.93 10.47
N GLY A 320 12.27 -26.01 11.17
CA GLY A 320 12.78 -27.25 10.58
C GLY A 320 14.28 -27.26 10.25
N LEU A 321 15.03 -26.25 10.69
CA LEU A 321 16.48 -26.18 10.47
C LEU A 321 17.24 -26.70 11.74
N PRO A 322 18.31 -27.50 11.57
CA PRO A 322 19.15 -27.99 12.70
C PRO A 322 19.92 -26.83 13.35
N ASP A 323 20.17 -26.95 14.65
CA ASP A 323 21.13 -26.08 15.33
C ASP A 323 22.52 -26.23 14.69
N SER A 324 23.09 -25.14 14.22
CA SER A 324 24.53 -25.10 13.95
C SER A 324 25.27 -25.07 15.30
N SER A 325 26.00 -26.11 15.58
CA SER A 325 26.91 -26.26 16.73
C SER A 325 27.93 -25.12 16.77
#